data_64119ae2d14f1e768063a9dc5b22056e
#
_entry.id   64119ae2d14f1e768063a9dc5b22056e
#
_cell.length_a   1.000
_cell.length_b   1.000
_cell.length_c   1.000
_cell.angle_alpha   90.00
_cell.angle_beta   90.00
_cell.angle_gamma   90.00
#
_symmetry.space_group_name_H-M   'P 1'
#
loop_
_entity.id
_entity.type
_entity.pdbx_description
1 polymer ?
#
loop_
_entity_poly.entity_id
_entity_poly.type
_entity_poly.pdbx_seq_one_letter_code
_entity_poly.pdbx_strand_id
1 'polypeptide(L)'
;MDKKEFSPIEIDAIGEISNICLGNSASTFNMLVREKIDITPPRVEIIEKSEYIKEVSSKRVFVKVNYVEGLRGCSILMLEEQDAKAIADLMMGGDGNGPYAQMELGELHMSAVSEAMNQMMGASATSLSIMLERKTDISTPEAQFMDGGQYLGYAFPNDDKFIKVGFRMQIGETISSPIVQLYPYMLAKAISDLFLIKKAKEKAGQGE
;
A
#
# COMPACT_ATOMS: atom_id res chain seq x y z
N MET A 1 -11.03 -26.41 0.43
CA MET A 1 -11.65 -25.49 -0.54
C MET A 1 -10.57 -25.15 -1.55
N ASP A 2 -10.74 -25.55 -2.80
CA ASP A 2 -9.81 -25.17 -3.87
C ASP A 2 -9.74 -23.65 -3.93
N LYS A 3 -8.59 -23.08 -3.58
CA LYS A 3 -8.31 -21.66 -3.77
C LYS A 3 -8.28 -21.43 -5.27
N LYS A 4 -9.38 -20.93 -5.83
CA LYS A 4 -9.50 -20.60 -7.23
C LYS A 4 -8.36 -19.65 -7.58
N GLU A 5 -7.48 -20.04 -8.49
CA GLU A 5 -6.32 -19.23 -8.89
C GLU A 5 -6.76 -17.86 -9.43
N PHE A 6 -5.91 -16.85 -9.27
CA PHE A 6 -6.14 -15.55 -9.89
C PHE A 6 -6.03 -15.67 -11.40
N SER A 7 -7.07 -15.22 -12.07
CA SER A 7 -7.07 -15.10 -13.54
C SER A 7 -6.35 -13.81 -13.96
N PRO A 8 -5.86 -13.73 -15.22
CA PRO A 8 -5.26 -12.50 -15.73
C PRO A 8 -6.15 -11.26 -15.55
N ILE A 9 -7.47 -11.39 -15.77
CA ILE A 9 -8.41 -10.28 -15.61
C ILE A 9 -8.53 -9.78 -14.17
N GLU A 10 -8.35 -10.65 -13.18
CA GLU A 10 -8.34 -10.26 -11.77
C GLU A 10 -7.03 -9.57 -11.38
N ILE A 11 -5.91 -10.00 -11.94
CA ILE A 11 -4.61 -9.32 -11.79
C ILE A 11 -4.68 -7.91 -12.40
N ASP A 12 -5.23 -7.77 -13.60
CA ASP A 12 -5.42 -6.49 -14.25
C ASP A 12 -6.36 -5.57 -13.44
N ALA A 13 -7.43 -6.14 -12.86
CA ALA A 13 -8.35 -5.42 -12.00
C ALA A 13 -7.64 -4.85 -10.75
N ILE A 14 -6.81 -5.65 -10.07
CA ILE A 14 -5.99 -5.17 -8.95
C ILE A 14 -5.02 -4.08 -9.39
N GLY A 15 -4.40 -4.22 -10.56
CA GLY A 15 -3.51 -3.21 -11.14
C GLY A 15 -4.23 -1.88 -11.37
N GLU A 16 -5.40 -1.90 -11.97
CA GLU A 16 -6.22 -0.71 -12.24
C GLU A 16 -6.66 -0.03 -10.94
N ILE A 17 -7.19 -0.80 -10.00
CA ILE A 17 -7.60 -0.30 -8.67
C ILE A 17 -6.42 0.36 -7.96
N SER A 18 -5.29 -0.34 -7.90
CA SER A 18 -4.10 0.15 -7.21
C SER A 18 -3.57 1.43 -7.86
N ASN A 19 -3.57 1.51 -9.20
CA ASN A 19 -3.11 2.69 -9.91
C ASN A 19 -3.95 3.93 -9.56
N ILE A 20 -5.27 3.80 -9.52
CA ILE A 20 -6.18 4.91 -9.17
C ILE A 20 -6.03 5.29 -7.68
N CYS A 21 -6.03 4.31 -6.78
CA CYS A 21 -5.88 4.53 -5.35
C CYS A 21 -4.55 5.21 -5.02
N LEU A 22 -3.45 4.74 -5.61
CA LEU A 22 -2.11 5.30 -5.41
C LEU A 22 -1.98 6.72 -5.98
N GLY A 23 -2.57 6.98 -7.17
CA GLY A 23 -2.58 8.32 -7.75
C GLY A 23 -3.27 9.35 -6.85
N ASN A 24 -4.42 9.01 -6.27
CA ASN A 24 -5.12 9.86 -5.33
C ASN A 24 -4.35 10.02 -3.99
N SER A 25 -3.72 8.95 -3.52
CA SER A 25 -2.85 8.99 -2.35
C SER A 25 -1.64 9.90 -2.55
N ALA A 26 -1.02 9.87 -3.74
CA ALA A 26 0.09 10.75 -4.10
C ALA A 26 -0.31 12.23 -4.03
N SER A 27 -1.50 12.58 -4.53
CA SER A 27 -2.00 13.94 -4.47
C SER A 27 -2.19 14.44 -3.03
N THR A 28 -2.69 13.58 -2.14
CA THR A 28 -2.84 13.89 -0.72
C THR A 28 -1.47 14.04 -0.04
N PHE A 29 -0.54 13.17 -0.35
CA PHE A 29 0.80 13.21 0.24
C PHE A 29 1.62 14.42 -0.26
N ASN A 30 1.47 14.82 -1.53
CA ASN A 30 2.06 16.03 -2.08
C ASN A 30 1.73 17.28 -1.22
N MET A 31 0.45 17.42 -0.82
CA MET A 31 0.04 18.54 0.04
C MET A 31 0.73 18.50 1.42
N LEU A 32 1.04 17.31 1.91
CA LEU A 32 1.65 17.13 3.23
C LEU A 32 3.14 17.46 3.23
N VAL A 33 3.89 16.96 2.24
CA VAL A 33 5.35 17.16 2.16
C VAL A 33 5.76 18.39 1.35
N ARG A 34 4.80 19.05 0.66
CA ARG A 34 5.01 20.23 -0.20
C ARG A 34 6.02 20.01 -1.34
N GLU A 35 6.16 18.77 -1.76
CA GLU A 35 7.01 18.35 -2.85
C GLU A 35 6.18 17.60 -3.89
N LYS A 36 6.57 17.69 -5.16
CA LYS A 36 5.89 16.93 -6.22
C LYS A 36 6.12 15.44 -6.00
N ILE A 37 5.03 14.68 -6.00
CA ILE A 37 5.06 13.22 -5.90
C ILE A 37 4.57 12.62 -7.20
N ASP A 38 5.43 11.81 -7.80
CA ASP A 38 5.11 10.98 -8.95
C ASP A 38 5.14 9.49 -8.54
N ILE A 39 4.12 8.74 -8.93
CA ILE A 39 4.04 7.29 -8.69
C ILE A 39 3.97 6.58 -10.04
N THR A 40 4.86 5.59 -10.24
CA THR A 40 4.80 4.77 -11.46
C THR A 40 3.57 3.85 -11.43
N PRO A 41 3.06 3.44 -12.62
CA PRO A 41 2.04 2.40 -12.68
C PRO A 41 2.48 1.15 -11.89
N PRO A 42 1.59 0.56 -11.10
CA PRO A 42 1.94 -0.58 -10.27
C PRO A 42 2.18 -1.84 -11.09
N ARG A 43 3.09 -2.69 -10.62
CA ARG A 43 3.27 -4.07 -11.05
C ARG A 43 2.63 -5.00 -10.04
N VAL A 44 1.79 -5.90 -10.53
CA VAL A 44 1.06 -6.87 -9.68
C VAL A 44 1.62 -8.26 -9.90
N GLU A 45 1.97 -8.92 -8.81
CA GLU A 45 2.56 -10.27 -8.81
C GLU A 45 1.90 -11.14 -7.74
N ILE A 46 1.71 -12.42 -8.03
CA ILE A 46 1.34 -13.41 -7.03
C ILE A 46 2.63 -13.97 -6.46
N ILE A 47 2.79 -13.92 -5.14
CA ILE A 47 4.00 -14.39 -4.48
C ILE A 47 3.68 -15.42 -3.38
N GLU A 48 4.58 -16.39 -3.23
CA GLU A 48 4.55 -17.33 -2.11
C GLU A 48 5.24 -16.69 -0.90
N LYS A 49 4.59 -16.74 0.28
CA LYS A 49 5.13 -16.19 1.52
C LYS A 49 6.52 -16.74 1.86
N SER A 50 6.69 -18.05 1.72
CA SER A 50 7.94 -18.73 2.05
C SER A 50 9.13 -18.29 1.21
N GLU A 51 8.90 -17.84 -0.03
CA GLU A 51 9.92 -17.30 -0.91
C GLU A 51 10.17 -15.82 -0.60
N TYR A 52 9.10 -15.06 -0.44
CA TYR A 52 9.17 -13.62 -0.21
C TYR A 52 9.85 -13.26 1.12
N ILE A 53 9.66 -14.05 2.18
CA ILE A 53 10.38 -13.90 3.45
C ILE A 53 11.89 -13.89 3.25
N LYS A 54 12.43 -14.68 2.31
CA LYS A 54 13.87 -14.73 2.01
C LYS A 54 14.36 -13.44 1.33
N GLU A 55 13.49 -12.78 0.54
CA GLU A 55 13.82 -11.52 -0.13
C GLU A 55 13.82 -10.34 0.82
N VAL A 56 12.95 -10.36 1.84
CA VAL A 56 12.74 -9.24 2.78
C VAL A 56 13.37 -9.48 4.15
N SER A 57 14.50 -10.17 4.20
CA SER A 57 15.19 -10.50 5.44
C SER A 57 15.88 -9.32 6.15
N SER A 58 15.90 -8.13 5.54
CA SER A 58 16.40 -6.90 6.19
C SER A 58 15.31 -6.18 6.97
N LYS A 59 15.72 -5.32 7.92
CA LYS A 59 14.78 -4.45 8.64
C LYS A 59 14.17 -3.43 7.71
N ARG A 60 12.86 -3.24 7.84
CA ARG A 60 12.04 -2.31 7.06
C ARG A 60 10.96 -1.69 7.92
N VAL A 61 10.38 -0.60 7.45
CA VAL A 61 9.17 -0.03 8.04
C VAL A 61 7.95 -0.69 7.40
N PHE A 62 7.13 -1.32 8.24
CA PHE A 62 5.87 -1.93 7.85
C PHE A 62 4.73 -1.07 8.36
N VAL A 63 3.79 -0.74 7.49
CA VAL A 63 2.59 0.00 7.83
C VAL A 63 1.39 -0.90 7.58
N LYS A 64 0.79 -1.39 8.66
CA LYS A 64 -0.40 -2.25 8.61
C LYS A 64 -1.66 -1.40 8.58
N VAL A 65 -2.55 -1.72 7.66
CA VAL A 65 -3.85 -1.06 7.47
C VAL A 65 -4.95 -2.11 7.58
N ASN A 66 -5.79 -2.01 8.60
CA ASN A 66 -6.95 -2.91 8.76
C ASN A 66 -8.19 -2.28 8.09
N TYR A 67 -8.91 -3.06 7.31
CA TYR A 67 -10.22 -2.67 6.80
C TYR A 67 -11.28 -2.95 7.87
N VAL A 68 -11.99 -1.90 8.27
CA VAL A 68 -13.01 -1.96 9.36
C VAL A 68 -14.43 -1.91 8.85
N GLU A 69 -14.65 -1.44 7.61
CA GLU A 69 -15.95 -1.42 6.95
C GLU A 69 -15.81 -1.76 5.46
N GLY A 70 -16.80 -2.44 4.90
CA GLY A 70 -16.88 -2.77 3.47
C GLY A 70 -16.04 -3.96 3.04
N LEU A 71 -14.84 -4.10 3.55
CA LEU A 71 -13.92 -5.21 3.34
C LEU A 71 -13.50 -5.80 4.69
N ARG A 72 -12.89 -6.98 4.65
CA ARG A 72 -12.34 -7.64 5.84
C ARG A 72 -10.91 -8.07 5.61
N GLY A 73 -10.05 -7.84 6.60
CA GLY A 73 -8.64 -8.18 6.54
C GLY A 73 -7.76 -6.95 6.65
N CYS A 74 -6.49 -7.11 6.36
CA CYS A 74 -5.53 -6.02 6.38
C CYS A 74 -4.61 -6.10 5.16
N SER A 75 -4.06 -4.96 4.76
CA SER A 75 -2.93 -4.87 3.84
C SER A 75 -1.72 -4.31 4.56
N ILE A 76 -0.55 -4.52 4.00
CA ILE A 76 0.71 -3.99 4.53
C ILE A 76 1.41 -3.20 3.44
N LEU A 77 1.84 -1.99 3.79
CA LEU A 77 2.75 -1.20 3.00
C LEU A 77 4.16 -1.35 3.58
N MET A 78 5.16 -1.52 2.72
CA MET A 78 6.56 -1.65 3.11
C MET A 78 7.39 -0.52 2.55
N LEU A 79 8.22 0.07 3.40
CA LEU A 79 9.15 1.15 3.10
C LEU A 79 10.56 0.74 3.54
N GLU A 80 11.56 1.20 2.80
CA GLU A 80 12.95 1.15 3.28
C GLU A 80 13.17 2.13 4.44
N GLU A 81 14.13 1.84 5.31
CA GLU A 81 14.47 2.71 6.44
C GLU A 81 14.83 4.13 5.99
N GLN A 82 15.63 4.24 4.93
CA GLN A 82 16.08 5.53 4.41
C GLN A 82 14.91 6.37 3.90
N ASP A 83 13.92 5.74 3.27
CA ASP A 83 12.73 6.43 2.78
C ASP A 83 11.87 6.97 3.93
N ALA A 84 11.69 6.15 4.97
CA ALA A 84 10.99 6.57 6.17
C ALA A 84 11.64 7.80 6.83
N LYS A 85 12.98 7.82 6.89
CA LYS A 85 13.75 8.93 7.45
C LYS A 85 13.64 10.18 6.57
N ALA A 86 13.73 10.02 5.25
CA ALA A 86 13.58 11.13 4.31
C ALA A 86 12.16 11.71 4.32
N ILE A 87 11.12 10.87 4.40
CA ILE A 87 9.73 11.31 4.57
C ILE A 87 9.57 12.12 5.85
N ALA A 88 10.15 11.66 6.96
CA ALA A 88 10.09 12.39 8.21
C ALA A 88 10.77 13.76 8.12
N ASP A 89 11.93 13.84 7.49
CA ASP A 89 12.65 15.10 7.26
C ASP A 89 11.82 16.09 6.44
N LEU A 90 11.22 15.64 5.35
CA LEU A 90 10.31 16.45 4.53
C LEU A 90 9.10 16.96 5.34
N MET A 91 8.50 16.12 6.16
CA MET A 91 7.37 16.51 7.01
C MET A 91 7.75 17.54 8.09
N MET A 92 9.01 17.55 8.50
CA MET A 92 9.58 18.55 9.43
C MET A 92 10.05 19.84 8.70
N GLY A 93 9.83 19.94 7.38
CA GLY A 93 10.18 21.09 6.57
C GLY A 93 11.60 21.07 6.01
N GLY A 94 12.26 19.92 6.05
CA GLY A 94 13.54 19.66 5.38
C GLY A 94 13.39 19.38 3.89
N ASP A 95 14.47 18.96 3.25
CA ASP A 95 14.56 18.62 1.83
C ASP A 95 14.67 17.11 1.57
N GLY A 96 14.50 16.28 2.60
CA GLY A 96 14.65 14.83 2.57
C GLY A 96 16.07 14.32 2.77
N ASN A 97 17.07 15.23 2.86
CA ASN A 97 18.47 14.94 3.19
C ASN A 97 18.96 15.70 4.43
N GLY A 98 18.05 16.40 5.10
CA GLY A 98 18.34 17.23 6.25
C GLY A 98 18.68 16.43 7.53
N PRO A 99 18.72 17.13 8.66
CA PRO A 99 19.14 16.52 9.93
C PRO A 99 18.33 15.28 10.33
N TYR A 100 17.03 15.31 10.10
CA TYR A 100 16.15 14.16 10.44
C TYR A 100 16.44 12.95 9.56
N ALA A 101 16.77 13.13 8.29
CA ALA A 101 17.16 12.04 7.41
C ALA A 101 18.51 11.39 7.80
N GLN A 102 19.37 12.09 8.53
CA GLN A 102 20.68 11.62 8.99
C GLN A 102 20.66 10.97 10.40
N MET A 103 19.59 11.18 11.16
CA MET A 103 19.44 10.58 12.49
C MET A 103 19.16 9.07 12.40
N GLU A 104 19.40 8.36 13.49
CA GLU A 104 18.93 6.98 13.66
C GLU A 104 17.39 6.95 13.67
N LEU A 105 16.80 5.92 13.04
CA LEU A 105 15.34 5.77 12.99
C LEU A 105 14.79 5.62 14.41
N GLY A 106 13.92 6.55 14.82
CA GLY A 106 13.32 6.60 16.15
C GLY A 106 11.83 6.98 16.12
N GLU A 107 11.28 7.24 17.29
CA GLU A 107 9.84 7.52 17.46
C GLU A 107 9.34 8.69 16.62
N LEU A 108 10.15 9.74 16.45
CA LEU A 108 9.80 10.89 15.62
C LEU A 108 9.58 10.49 14.16
N HIS A 109 10.47 9.67 13.61
CA HIS A 109 10.34 9.17 12.25
C HIS A 109 9.10 8.27 12.10
N MET A 110 8.89 7.37 13.06
CA MET A 110 7.74 6.47 13.05
C MET A 110 6.41 7.22 13.17
N SER A 111 6.36 8.29 13.96
CA SER A 111 5.19 9.17 14.06
C SER A 111 4.92 9.91 12.77
N ALA A 112 5.95 10.48 12.12
CA ALA A 112 5.83 11.17 10.85
C ALA A 112 5.35 10.22 9.74
N VAL A 113 5.95 9.03 9.63
CA VAL A 113 5.53 8.01 8.66
C VAL A 113 4.09 7.56 8.92
N SER A 114 3.70 7.35 10.18
CA SER A 114 2.33 6.96 10.54
C SER A 114 1.33 8.01 10.10
N GLU A 115 1.61 9.30 10.31
CA GLU A 115 0.75 10.40 9.85
C GLU A 115 0.67 10.46 8.32
N ALA A 116 1.82 10.38 7.64
CA ALA A 116 1.87 10.36 6.17
C ALA A 116 1.02 9.20 5.60
N MET A 117 1.20 8.01 6.16
CA MET A 117 0.47 6.83 5.72
C MET A 117 -1.02 6.89 6.08
N ASN A 118 -1.38 7.50 7.21
CA ASN A 118 -2.78 7.72 7.56
C ASN A 118 -3.49 8.58 6.51
N GLN A 119 -2.88 9.68 6.08
CA GLN A 119 -3.42 10.54 5.05
C GLN A 119 -3.50 9.84 3.68
N MET A 120 -2.43 9.17 3.27
CA MET A 120 -2.37 8.43 2.01
C MET A 120 -3.39 7.29 1.96
N MET A 121 -3.45 6.47 2.99
CA MET A 121 -4.34 5.30 3.03
C MET A 121 -5.80 5.69 3.21
N GLY A 122 -6.08 6.82 3.90
CA GLY A 122 -7.42 7.41 3.94
C GLY A 122 -7.92 7.83 2.54
N ALA A 123 -7.08 8.50 1.77
CA ALA A 123 -7.38 8.86 0.38
C ALA A 123 -7.57 7.62 -0.51
N SER A 124 -6.74 6.59 -0.31
CA SER A 124 -6.86 5.29 -0.98
C SER A 124 -8.20 4.60 -0.66
N ALA A 125 -8.59 4.55 0.61
CA ALA A 125 -9.86 3.94 1.05
C ALA A 125 -11.07 4.69 0.46
N THR A 126 -11.01 6.01 0.38
CA THR A 126 -12.04 6.84 -0.28
C THR A 126 -12.15 6.46 -1.76
N SER A 127 -11.03 6.38 -2.47
CA SER A 127 -11.01 5.97 -3.89
C SER A 127 -11.57 4.56 -4.08
N LEU A 128 -11.17 3.64 -3.21
CA LEU A 128 -11.64 2.27 -3.21
C LEU A 128 -13.16 2.20 -2.98
N SER A 129 -13.69 3.01 -2.06
CA SER A 129 -15.14 3.11 -1.82
C SER A 129 -15.91 3.52 -3.07
N ILE A 130 -15.40 4.49 -3.82
CA ILE A 130 -16.00 4.96 -5.07
C ILE A 130 -15.92 3.87 -6.14
N MET A 131 -14.77 3.24 -6.29
CA MET A 131 -14.53 2.22 -7.31
C MET A 131 -15.34 0.95 -7.08
N LEU A 132 -15.58 0.57 -5.82
CA LEU A 132 -16.35 -0.62 -5.46
C LEU A 132 -17.85 -0.33 -5.25
N GLU A 133 -18.27 0.94 -5.32
CA GLU A 133 -19.63 1.39 -4.93
C GLU A 133 -20.04 0.84 -3.56
N ARG A 134 -19.09 0.80 -2.66
CA ARG A 134 -19.26 0.22 -1.34
C ARG A 134 -18.46 1.02 -0.33
N LYS A 135 -19.12 1.53 0.70
CA LYS A 135 -18.40 2.21 1.78
C LYS A 135 -17.29 1.31 2.29
N THR A 136 -16.07 1.79 2.20
CA THR A 136 -14.86 1.11 2.65
C THR A 136 -14.12 2.04 3.58
N ASP A 137 -13.85 1.58 4.78
CA ASP A 137 -13.16 2.36 5.81
C ASP A 137 -12.02 1.54 6.42
N ILE A 138 -11.03 2.26 6.95
CA ILE A 138 -9.79 1.69 7.51
C ILE A 138 -9.58 2.18 8.95
N SER A 139 -8.90 1.37 9.76
CA SER A 139 -8.37 1.82 11.04
C SER A 139 -7.17 2.76 10.84
N THR A 140 -6.79 3.48 11.88
CA THR A 140 -5.50 4.18 11.90
C THR A 140 -4.37 3.20 11.59
N PRO A 141 -3.50 3.51 10.60
CA PRO A 141 -2.36 2.66 10.26
C PRO A 141 -1.39 2.47 11.43
N GLU A 142 -0.85 1.27 11.53
CA GLU A 142 0.13 0.91 12.56
C GLU A 142 1.50 0.72 11.91
N ALA A 143 2.48 1.57 12.24
CA ALA A 143 3.84 1.48 11.71
C ALA A 143 4.76 0.74 12.68
N GLN A 144 5.58 -0.18 12.17
CA GLN A 144 6.58 -0.94 12.92
C GLN A 144 7.87 -1.07 12.11
N PHE A 145 9.03 -0.99 12.80
CA PHE A 145 10.33 -1.19 12.20
C PHE A 145 10.94 -2.50 12.71
N MET A 146 11.03 -3.50 11.84
CA MET A 146 11.55 -4.82 12.21
C MET A 146 11.99 -5.64 10.98
N ASP A 147 12.55 -6.82 11.23
CA ASP A 147 12.88 -7.79 10.19
C ASP A 147 11.62 -8.26 9.44
N GLY A 148 11.73 -8.32 8.11
CA GLY A 148 10.57 -8.60 7.26
C GLY A 148 10.05 -10.02 7.40
N GLY A 149 10.93 -10.99 7.58
CA GLY A 149 10.52 -12.37 7.78
C GLY A 149 9.77 -12.57 9.09
N GLN A 150 10.25 -11.94 10.17
CA GLN A 150 9.58 -11.95 11.46
C GLN A 150 8.23 -11.25 11.38
N TYR A 151 8.16 -10.08 10.74
CA TYR A 151 6.92 -9.33 10.60
C TYR A 151 5.85 -10.11 9.82
N LEU A 152 6.18 -10.63 8.66
CA LEU A 152 5.23 -11.38 7.84
C LEU A 152 4.77 -12.69 8.50
N GLY A 153 5.65 -13.33 9.26
CA GLY A 153 5.29 -14.49 10.07
C GLY A 153 4.27 -14.17 11.16
N TYR A 154 4.46 -13.03 11.84
CA TYR A 154 3.57 -12.55 12.89
C TYR A 154 2.24 -12.00 12.36
N ALA A 155 2.30 -11.13 11.36
CA ALA A 155 1.13 -10.42 10.83
C ALA A 155 0.17 -11.33 10.05
N PHE A 156 0.70 -12.39 9.42
CA PHE A 156 -0.06 -13.29 8.55
C PHE A 156 0.28 -14.76 8.82
N PRO A 157 -0.04 -15.29 10.02
CA PRO A 157 0.35 -16.66 10.39
C PRO A 157 -0.28 -17.74 9.50
N ASN A 158 -1.45 -17.48 8.92
CA ASN A 158 -2.24 -18.44 8.16
C ASN A 158 -2.28 -18.18 6.65
N ASP A 159 -1.59 -17.16 6.16
CA ASP A 159 -1.55 -16.81 4.74
C ASP A 159 -0.28 -17.37 4.11
N ASP A 160 -0.43 -18.14 3.04
CA ASP A 160 0.69 -18.73 2.29
C ASP A 160 1.04 -17.94 1.05
N LYS A 161 0.07 -17.18 0.52
CA LYS A 161 0.19 -16.41 -0.73
C LYS A 161 -0.28 -14.98 -0.54
N PHE A 162 0.40 -14.07 -1.23
CA PHE A 162 0.04 -12.66 -1.30
C PHE A 162 -0.09 -12.19 -2.75
N ILE A 163 -0.86 -11.13 -2.93
CA ILE A 163 -0.79 -10.27 -4.10
C ILE A 163 0.12 -9.11 -3.72
N LYS A 164 1.27 -9.05 -4.40
CA LYS A 164 2.26 -7.98 -4.27
C LYS A 164 1.99 -6.92 -5.31
N VAL A 165 1.78 -5.70 -4.87
CA VAL A 165 1.66 -4.51 -5.70
C VAL A 165 2.90 -3.67 -5.49
N GLY A 166 3.82 -3.72 -6.44
CA GLY A 166 5.07 -2.96 -6.40
C GLY A 166 4.97 -1.72 -7.28
N PHE A 167 5.40 -0.57 -6.78
CA PHE A 167 5.48 0.68 -7.51
C PHE A 167 6.69 1.49 -7.06
N ARG A 168 7.07 2.48 -7.85
CA ARG A 168 8.13 3.43 -7.47
C ARG A 168 7.50 4.77 -7.16
N MET A 169 7.87 5.33 -6.02
CA MET A 169 7.49 6.67 -5.62
C MET A 169 8.70 7.59 -5.77
N GLN A 170 8.49 8.69 -6.48
CA GLN A 170 9.45 9.76 -6.62
C GLN A 170 8.92 10.97 -5.85
N ILE A 171 9.70 11.53 -4.93
CA ILE A 171 9.36 12.75 -4.19
C ILE A 171 10.42 13.80 -4.52
N GLY A 172 10.01 14.84 -5.25
CA GLY A 172 10.93 15.85 -5.77
C GLY A 172 12.07 15.22 -6.56
N GLU A 173 13.28 15.72 -6.36
CA GLU A 173 14.51 15.16 -6.94
C GLU A 173 15.28 14.24 -5.96
N THR A 174 14.83 14.17 -4.73
CA THR A 174 15.58 13.60 -3.60
C THR A 174 15.31 12.11 -3.38
N ILE A 175 14.04 11.70 -3.41
CA ILE A 175 13.64 10.33 -3.07
C ILE A 175 13.16 9.63 -4.33
N SER A 176 13.71 8.45 -4.60
CA SER A 176 13.22 7.54 -5.65
C SER A 176 13.23 6.13 -5.12
N SER A 177 12.10 5.68 -4.58
CA SER A 177 12.01 4.47 -3.78
C SER A 177 11.01 3.46 -4.31
N PRO A 178 11.36 2.17 -4.27
CA PRO A 178 10.39 1.12 -4.45
C PRO A 178 9.50 1.03 -3.20
N ILE A 179 8.21 1.02 -3.40
CA ILE A 179 7.21 0.76 -2.36
C ILE A 179 6.46 -0.50 -2.74
N VAL A 180 6.20 -1.33 -1.75
CA VAL A 180 5.45 -2.57 -1.94
C VAL A 180 4.24 -2.58 -1.02
N GLN A 181 3.08 -2.84 -1.61
CA GLN A 181 1.87 -3.15 -0.86
C GLN A 181 1.53 -4.63 -1.00
N LEU A 182 1.33 -5.30 0.11
CA LEU A 182 0.93 -6.71 0.18
C LEU A 182 -0.52 -6.84 0.59
N TYR A 183 -1.26 -7.60 -0.17
CA TYR A 183 -2.61 -8.02 0.15
C TYR A 183 -2.64 -9.54 0.38
N PRO A 184 -3.20 -10.03 1.49
CA PRO A 184 -3.56 -11.43 1.61
C PRO A 184 -4.42 -11.87 0.42
N TYR A 185 -4.19 -13.08 -0.06
CA TYR A 185 -4.82 -13.60 -1.27
C TYR A 185 -6.35 -13.44 -1.28
N MET A 186 -7.01 -13.76 -0.17
CA MET A 186 -8.47 -13.68 -0.06
C MET A 186 -9.00 -12.24 -0.06
N LEU A 187 -8.26 -11.29 0.51
CA LEU A 187 -8.63 -9.88 0.47
C LEU A 187 -8.53 -9.32 -0.96
N ALA A 188 -7.42 -9.60 -1.63
CA ALA A 188 -7.25 -9.18 -3.03
C ALA A 188 -8.33 -9.78 -3.93
N LYS A 189 -8.70 -11.06 -3.70
CA LYS A 189 -9.78 -11.73 -4.42
C LYS A 189 -11.13 -11.02 -4.22
N ALA A 190 -11.47 -10.69 -2.97
CA ALA A 190 -12.70 -9.96 -2.67
C ALA A 190 -12.75 -8.58 -3.34
N ILE A 191 -11.62 -7.86 -3.37
CA ILE A 191 -11.50 -6.55 -4.02
C ILE A 191 -11.71 -6.69 -5.54
N SER A 192 -11.01 -7.62 -6.18
CA SER A 192 -11.12 -7.84 -7.63
C SER A 192 -12.53 -8.28 -8.05
N ASP A 193 -13.15 -9.19 -7.30
CA ASP A 193 -14.50 -9.69 -7.58
C ASP A 193 -15.54 -8.55 -7.52
N LEU A 194 -15.50 -7.72 -6.48
CA LEU A 194 -16.41 -6.56 -6.35
C LEU A 194 -16.25 -5.58 -7.51
N PHE A 195 -15.01 -5.28 -7.89
CA PHE A 195 -14.72 -4.37 -9.00
C PHE A 195 -15.21 -4.92 -10.36
N LEU A 196 -14.95 -6.19 -10.62
CA LEU A 196 -15.38 -6.82 -11.88
C LEU A 196 -16.90 -6.94 -11.99
N ILE A 197 -17.60 -7.20 -10.86
CA ILE A 197 -19.07 -7.20 -10.81
C ILE A 197 -19.61 -5.80 -11.17
N LYS A 198 -19.01 -4.73 -10.60
CA LYS A 198 -19.40 -3.36 -10.93
C LYS A 198 -19.20 -3.07 -12.42
N LYS A 199 -18.00 -3.34 -12.97
CA LYS A 199 -17.71 -3.13 -14.40
C LYS A 199 -18.67 -3.89 -15.32
N ALA A 200 -19.08 -5.09 -14.93
CA ALA A 200 -20.06 -5.85 -15.69
C ALA A 200 -21.45 -5.18 -15.71
N LYS A 201 -21.88 -4.62 -14.59
CA LYS A 201 -23.14 -3.87 -14.48
C LYS A 201 -23.13 -2.59 -15.32
N GLU A 202 -22.04 -1.82 -15.29
CA GLU A 202 -21.87 -0.60 -16.09
C GLU A 202 -21.95 -0.89 -17.58
N LYS A 203 -21.32 -1.97 -18.06
CA LYS A 203 -21.42 -2.39 -19.47
C LYS A 203 -22.82 -2.83 -19.86
N ALA A 204 -23.54 -3.51 -18.98
CA ALA A 204 -24.93 -3.93 -19.23
C ALA A 204 -25.91 -2.75 -19.29
N GLY A 205 -25.68 -1.71 -18.47
CA GLY A 205 -26.53 -0.50 -18.46
C GLY A 205 -26.24 0.51 -19.60
N GLN A 206 -25.14 0.36 -20.33
CA GLN A 206 -24.80 1.21 -21.49
C GLN A 206 -25.27 0.61 -22.81
N GLY A 207 -25.90 -0.56 -22.79
CA GLY A 207 -26.40 -1.28 -23.97
C GLY A 207 -27.91 -1.11 -24.23
N GLU A 208 -28.56 -0.22 -23.49
CA GLU A 208 -29.93 0.25 -23.72
C GLU A 208 -29.88 1.72 -24.19
#